data_92a489184ef0a641b0306e31c8a5d141
#
_entry.id   92a489184ef0a641b0306e31c8a5d141
#
_cell.length_a   1.000
_cell.length_b   1.000
_cell.length_c   1.000
_cell.angle_alpha   90.00
_cell.angle_beta   90.00
_cell.angle_gamma   90.00
#
_symmetry.space_group_name_H-M   'P 1'
#
loop_
_entity.id
_entity.type
_entity.pdbx_description
1 polymer ?
#
loop_
_entity_poly.entity_id
_entity_poly.type
_entity_poly.pdbx_seq_one_letter_code
_entity_poly.pdbx_strand_id
1 'polypeptide(L)'
;MILCSGEALIDMLPRESVAGERAFAPYAGGAVFNTSIALGRLGVSTGFFSGLSSDLFGDLLTDALSAAQVDSSMAARSSRPTTLAFVTLTNGQASYVFYDENSAGRMLGLEDLPTLSKDVSTLFFGGISLVVEPCALAYEALLMREKEDRVIMIDPNIRQSFISDEAAYRARIARMMAGSDLVKVSDEDLAWLSGHDDLRQGAQDLLSAGSKLVCVTEGAAGVTGFSAEHTVRVPANKVEVVDTVGAGDTFNAGFLAALSDAGALTKEKIANLDETTIQAALALGA
;
A
#
# COMPACT_ATOMS: atom_id res chain seq x y z
N MET A 1 7.60 10.51 -11.25
CA MET A 1 7.56 10.27 -9.78
C MET A 1 6.32 9.47 -9.42
N ILE A 2 6.47 8.47 -8.53
CA ILE A 2 5.36 7.73 -7.91
C ILE A 2 5.12 8.33 -6.52
N LEU A 3 3.91 8.79 -6.23
CA LEU A 3 3.52 9.30 -4.91
C LEU A 3 2.81 8.20 -4.12
N CYS A 4 3.47 7.66 -3.09
CA CYS A 4 2.86 6.72 -2.15
C CYS A 4 2.07 7.50 -1.10
N SER A 5 0.77 7.22 -0.99
CA SER A 5 -0.19 8.00 -0.18
C SER A 5 -0.90 7.06 0.80
N GLY A 6 -0.53 7.13 2.08
CA GLY A 6 -1.09 6.24 3.10
C GLY A 6 -0.35 6.31 4.43
N GLU A 7 -0.49 5.26 5.24
CA GLU A 7 0.03 5.24 6.60
C GLU A 7 1.55 5.16 6.67
N ALA A 8 2.07 5.83 7.70
CA ALA A 8 3.37 5.60 8.29
C ALA A 8 3.17 5.41 9.80
N LEU A 9 3.79 4.41 10.38
CA LEU A 9 3.63 4.06 11.79
C LEU A 9 4.92 3.45 12.35
N ILE A 10 4.93 3.24 13.65
CA ILE A 10 6.02 2.51 14.32
C ILE A 10 5.49 1.17 14.80
N ASP A 11 6.08 0.10 14.28
CA ASP A 11 5.89 -1.24 14.78
C ASP A 11 6.72 -1.45 16.06
N MET A 12 6.04 -1.64 17.18
CA MET A 12 6.63 -1.93 18.49
C MET A 12 6.77 -3.45 18.64
N LEU A 13 7.93 -3.97 18.21
CA LEU A 13 8.18 -5.41 18.24
C LEU A 13 8.69 -5.89 19.61
N PRO A 14 8.15 -7.00 20.14
CA PRO A 14 8.59 -7.54 21.41
C PRO A 14 10.05 -7.96 21.35
N ARG A 15 10.80 -7.63 22.39
CA ARG A 15 12.21 -7.94 22.59
C ARG A 15 12.46 -8.29 24.05
N GLU A 16 13.63 -8.78 24.32
CA GLU A 16 14.16 -8.96 25.68
C GLU A 16 15.40 -8.07 25.84
N SER A 17 15.45 -7.32 26.93
CA SER A 17 16.62 -6.51 27.27
C SER A 17 17.77 -7.41 27.71
N VAL A 18 18.99 -6.85 27.76
CA VAL A 18 20.16 -7.56 28.28
C VAL A 18 20.02 -7.95 29.75
N ALA A 19 19.08 -7.36 30.49
CA ALA A 19 18.75 -7.70 31.87
C ALA A 19 17.63 -8.77 31.97
N GLY A 20 17.13 -9.32 30.86
CA GLY A 20 16.04 -10.29 30.83
C GLY A 20 14.64 -9.68 31.01
N GLU A 21 14.49 -8.37 30.86
CA GLU A 21 13.21 -7.68 30.99
C GLU A 21 12.48 -7.64 29.65
N ARG A 22 11.15 -7.72 29.69
CA ARG A 22 10.34 -7.51 28.50
C ARG A 22 10.48 -6.06 28.03
N ALA A 23 10.77 -5.89 26.74
CA ALA A 23 10.92 -4.59 26.10
C ALA A 23 10.20 -4.58 24.74
N PHE A 24 10.07 -3.40 24.15
CA PHE A 24 9.64 -3.23 22.77
C PHE A 24 10.69 -2.41 22.02
N ALA A 25 11.04 -2.86 20.81
CA ALA A 25 11.92 -2.11 19.92
C ALA A 25 11.07 -1.45 18.82
N PRO A 26 11.25 -0.14 18.58
CA PRO A 26 10.53 0.58 17.54
C PRO A 26 11.15 0.33 16.16
N TYR A 27 10.30 0.04 15.18
CA TYR A 27 10.67 -0.08 13.77
C TYR A 27 9.73 0.77 12.92
N ALA A 28 10.29 1.51 11.97
CA ALA A 28 9.50 2.22 10.98
C ALA A 28 8.73 1.22 10.10
N GLY A 29 7.44 1.43 9.90
CA GLY A 29 6.55 0.51 9.21
C GLY A 29 5.29 1.18 8.68
N GLY A 30 4.35 0.36 8.24
CA GLY A 30 3.13 0.71 7.51
C GLY A 30 3.23 0.25 6.05
N ALA A 31 2.15 -0.32 5.50
CA ALA A 31 2.19 -0.96 4.19
C ALA A 31 2.60 0.03 3.08
N VAL A 32 1.99 1.20 3.05
CA VAL A 32 2.31 2.23 2.04
C VAL A 32 3.70 2.84 2.28
N PHE A 33 4.08 3.02 3.55
CA PHE A 33 5.42 3.45 3.92
C PHE A 33 6.49 2.46 3.44
N ASN A 34 6.31 1.16 3.71
CA ASN A 34 7.24 0.10 3.30
C ASN A 34 7.38 0.04 1.78
N THR A 35 6.26 0.15 1.03
CA THR A 35 6.27 0.24 -0.43
C THR A 35 7.11 1.43 -0.91
N SER A 36 6.96 2.61 -0.27
CA SER A 36 7.73 3.80 -0.65
C SER A 36 9.23 3.63 -0.41
N ILE A 37 9.62 3.04 0.73
CA ILE A 37 11.00 2.72 1.07
C ILE A 37 11.61 1.74 0.04
N ALA A 38 10.86 0.70 -0.32
CA ALA A 38 11.32 -0.28 -1.29
C ALA A 38 11.50 0.33 -2.69
N LEU A 39 10.56 1.17 -3.15
CA LEU A 39 10.67 1.91 -4.42
C LEU A 39 11.90 2.83 -4.44
N GLY A 40 12.12 3.61 -3.37
CA GLY A 40 13.29 4.48 -3.27
C GLY A 40 14.61 3.70 -3.32
N ARG A 41 14.69 2.54 -2.63
CA ARG A 41 15.85 1.64 -2.66
C ARG A 41 16.08 1.00 -4.03
N LEU A 42 15.02 0.81 -4.82
CA LEU A 42 15.11 0.37 -6.23
C LEU A 42 15.49 1.50 -7.17
N GLY A 43 15.70 2.74 -6.67
CA GLY A 43 16.10 3.90 -7.47
C GLY A 43 14.96 4.57 -8.24
N VAL A 44 13.72 4.21 -7.93
CA VAL A 44 12.54 4.83 -8.55
C VAL A 44 12.30 6.21 -7.91
N SER A 45 12.05 7.24 -8.73
CA SER A 45 11.65 8.56 -8.23
C SER A 45 10.34 8.46 -7.45
N THR A 46 10.42 8.58 -6.12
CA THR A 46 9.33 8.29 -5.19
C THR A 46 9.09 9.46 -4.25
N GLY A 47 7.82 9.82 -4.09
CA GLY A 47 7.33 10.74 -3.06
C GLY A 47 6.48 10.02 -2.03
N PHE A 48 6.34 10.61 -0.84
CA PHE A 48 5.49 10.09 0.23
C PHE A 48 4.55 11.17 0.76
N PHE A 49 3.25 10.86 0.80
CA PHE A 49 2.21 11.73 1.35
C PHE A 49 1.48 11.03 2.50
N SER A 50 1.55 11.62 3.67
CA SER A 50 0.89 11.19 4.90
C SER A 50 0.86 12.33 5.91
N GLY A 51 0.17 12.16 7.03
CA GLY A 51 0.37 12.98 8.22
C GLY A 51 1.56 12.44 9.01
N LEU A 52 2.65 13.20 9.10
CA LEU A 52 3.84 12.85 9.88
C LEU A 52 3.96 13.72 11.14
N SER A 53 4.17 13.05 12.26
CA SER A 53 4.41 13.73 13.55
C SER A 53 5.74 14.49 13.55
N SER A 54 5.84 15.50 14.43
CA SER A 54 7.09 16.14 14.82
C SER A 54 7.66 15.58 16.14
N ASP A 55 7.17 14.40 16.59
CA ASP A 55 7.71 13.69 17.73
C ASP A 55 8.94 12.83 17.37
N LEU A 56 9.57 12.20 18.37
CA LEU A 56 10.74 11.34 18.17
C LEU A 56 10.51 10.19 17.17
N PHE A 57 9.29 9.68 17.07
CA PHE A 57 8.94 8.60 16.14
C PHE A 57 8.69 9.14 14.73
N GLY A 58 8.16 10.36 14.61
CA GLY A 58 8.07 11.06 13.34
C GLY A 58 9.44 11.36 12.74
N ASP A 59 10.44 11.62 13.58
CA ASP A 59 11.84 11.78 13.15
C ASP A 59 12.40 10.45 12.61
N LEU A 60 12.18 9.32 13.30
CA LEU A 60 12.57 7.99 12.81
C LEU A 60 11.96 7.67 11.43
N LEU A 61 10.68 8.00 11.23
CA LEU A 61 10.01 7.81 9.93
C LEU A 61 10.63 8.70 8.85
N THR A 62 10.88 9.97 9.17
CA THR A 62 11.47 10.94 8.23
C THR A 62 12.90 10.55 7.85
N ASP A 63 13.70 10.10 8.80
CA ASP A 63 15.07 9.63 8.59
C ASP A 63 15.09 8.39 7.68
N ALA A 64 14.16 7.44 7.89
CA ALA A 64 14.04 6.25 7.05
C ALA A 64 13.65 6.59 5.60
N LEU A 65 12.70 7.53 5.39
CA LEU A 65 12.34 8.03 4.06
C LEU A 65 13.55 8.68 3.38
N SER A 66 14.26 9.55 4.10
CA SER A 66 15.45 10.22 3.60
C SER A 66 16.58 9.24 3.23
N ALA A 67 16.83 8.24 4.08
CA ALA A 67 17.83 7.21 3.82
C ALA A 67 17.50 6.34 2.59
N ALA A 68 16.21 6.20 2.26
CA ALA A 68 15.73 5.51 1.07
C ALA A 68 15.57 6.45 -0.15
N GLN A 69 15.97 7.72 -0.04
CA GLN A 69 15.83 8.73 -1.10
C GLN A 69 14.36 8.99 -1.53
N VAL A 70 13.42 8.87 -0.59
CA VAL A 70 12.01 9.18 -0.80
C VAL A 70 11.74 10.63 -0.43
N ASP A 71 11.13 11.39 -1.33
CA ASP A 71 10.75 12.78 -1.10
C ASP A 71 9.51 12.86 -0.18
N SER A 72 9.69 13.32 1.05
CA SER A 72 8.62 13.54 2.02
C SER A 72 8.14 15.00 2.11
N SER A 73 8.52 15.85 1.17
CA SER A 73 8.17 17.30 1.19
C SER A 73 6.67 17.56 1.07
N MET A 74 5.92 16.60 0.52
CA MET A 74 4.45 16.65 0.41
C MET A 74 3.73 16.17 1.68
N ALA A 75 4.43 15.57 2.65
CA ALA A 75 3.80 15.11 3.87
C ALA A 75 3.35 16.28 4.77
N ALA A 76 2.13 16.19 5.30
CA ALA A 76 1.62 17.15 6.28
C ALA A 76 2.30 16.94 7.63
N ARG A 77 2.92 17.97 8.18
CA ARG A 77 3.60 17.90 9.49
C ARG A 77 2.64 18.30 10.61
N SER A 78 2.61 17.54 11.69
CA SER A 78 1.71 17.74 12.82
C SER A 78 2.41 17.52 14.16
N SER A 79 2.00 18.26 15.20
CA SER A 79 2.42 18.00 16.59
C SER A 79 1.63 16.87 17.26
N ARG A 80 0.68 16.23 16.57
CA ARG A 80 -0.03 15.04 17.04
C ARG A 80 0.92 13.85 17.13
N PRO A 81 0.66 12.85 18.00
CA PRO A 81 1.53 11.69 18.15
C PRO A 81 1.61 10.86 16.85
N THR A 82 2.72 10.13 16.71
CA THR A 82 2.86 9.10 15.68
C THR A 82 1.96 7.90 16.00
N THR A 83 1.39 7.26 14.98
CA THR A 83 0.67 5.98 15.11
C THR A 83 1.63 4.89 15.55
N LEU A 84 1.24 4.11 16.57
CA LEU A 84 2.00 2.95 17.05
C LEU A 84 1.19 1.66 16.81
N ALA A 85 1.89 0.60 16.39
CA ALA A 85 1.35 -0.75 16.30
C ALA A 85 2.15 -1.67 17.22
N PHE A 86 1.54 -2.14 18.30
CA PHE A 86 2.17 -3.14 19.17
C PHE A 86 1.90 -4.53 18.63
N VAL A 87 2.98 -5.27 18.39
CA VAL A 87 2.91 -6.65 17.94
C VAL A 87 3.01 -7.58 19.15
N THR A 88 2.04 -8.49 19.26
CA THR A 88 2.08 -9.57 20.22
C THR A 88 2.10 -10.91 19.48
N LEU A 89 2.94 -11.83 19.94
CA LEU A 89 3.03 -13.16 19.37
C LEU A 89 2.31 -14.15 20.29
N THR A 90 1.25 -14.78 19.77
CA THR A 90 0.54 -15.85 20.48
C THR A 90 0.62 -17.13 19.64
N ASN A 91 1.29 -18.15 20.14
CA ASN A 91 1.51 -19.42 19.43
C ASN A 91 2.14 -19.24 18.02
N GLY A 92 3.04 -18.26 17.88
CA GLY A 92 3.71 -17.96 16.61
C GLY A 92 2.88 -17.11 15.64
N GLN A 93 1.64 -16.75 15.99
CA GLN A 93 0.82 -15.83 15.20
C GLN A 93 0.94 -14.41 15.74
N ALA A 94 1.19 -13.45 14.84
CA ALA A 94 1.23 -12.04 15.18
C ALA A 94 -0.19 -11.47 15.30
N SER A 95 -0.45 -10.77 16.39
CA SER A 95 -1.63 -9.91 16.55
C SER A 95 -1.20 -8.48 16.81
N TYR A 96 -1.99 -7.54 16.29
CA TYR A 96 -1.65 -6.12 16.31
C TYR A 96 -2.66 -5.35 17.16
N VAL A 97 -2.14 -4.44 18.00
CA VAL A 97 -2.93 -3.44 18.70
C VAL A 97 -2.45 -2.08 18.24
N PHE A 98 -3.34 -1.34 17.60
CA PHE A 98 -3.02 -0.02 17.07
C PHE A 98 -3.42 1.08 18.06
N TYR A 99 -2.53 2.05 18.22
CA TYR A 99 -2.73 3.30 18.93
C TYR A 99 -2.63 4.43 17.91
N ASP A 100 -3.75 4.73 17.27
CA ASP A 100 -3.85 5.71 16.19
C ASP A 100 -4.77 6.89 16.52
N GLU A 101 -5.47 6.85 17.65
CA GLU A 101 -6.38 7.91 18.07
C GLU A 101 -5.68 9.26 18.16
N ASN A 102 -6.22 10.24 17.42
CA ASN A 102 -5.61 11.58 17.29
C ASN A 102 -4.16 11.62 16.77
N SER A 103 -3.66 10.54 16.18
CA SER A 103 -2.32 10.53 15.57
C SER A 103 -2.26 11.44 14.34
N ALA A 104 -1.04 11.85 13.97
CA ALA A 104 -0.80 12.69 12.81
C ALA A 104 -1.34 12.06 11.52
N GLY A 105 -1.11 10.74 11.35
CA GLY A 105 -1.58 10.01 10.17
C GLY A 105 -3.11 9.91 10.11
N ARG A 106 -3.76 9.54 11.23
CA ARG A 106 -5.23 9.42 11.28
C ARG A 106 -5.94 10.74 11.06
N MET A 107 -5.42 11.83 11.61
CA MET A 107 -6.06 13.15 11.59
C MET A 107 -5.74 13.99 10.34
N LEU A 108 -5.13 13.36 9.31
CA LEU A 108 -4.94 14.00 8.00
C LEU A 108 -6.30 14.36 7.42
N GLY A 109 -6.50 15.64 7.08
CA GLY A 109 -7.76 16.18 6.58
C GLY A 109 -7.72 16.56 5.10
N LEU A 110 -8.85 17.02 4.58
CA LEU A 110 -8.95 17.52 3.20
C LEU A 110 -8.10 18.77 2.97
N GLU A 111 -7.89 19.57 4.00
CA GLU A 111 -7.05 20.77 4.00
C GLU A 111 -5.56 20.49 3.82
N ASP A 112 -5.13 19.27 4.13
CA ASP A 112 -3.74 18.84 4.02
C ASP A 112 -3.39 18.30 2.63
N LEU A 113 -4.36 18.18 1.72
CA LEU A 113 -4.14 17.60 0.40
C LEU A 113 -3.13 18.40 -0.42
N PRO A 114 -2.05 17.76 -0.93
CA PRO A 114 -1.02 18.45 -1.68
C PRO A 114 -1.50 18.88 -3.06
N THR A 115 -0.95 19.98 -3.56
CA THR A 115 -1.02 20.30 -4.98
C THR A 115 0.08 19.55 -5.70
N LEU A 116 -0.28 18.67 -6.64
CA LEU A 116 0.66 17.81 -7.33
C LEU A 116 1.24 18.49 -8.58
N SER A 117 2.57 18.41 -8.72
CA SER A 117 3.26 18.83 -9.94
C SER A 117 3.01 17.82 -11.08
N LYS A 118 3.34 18.22 -12.32
CA LYS A 118 3.24 17.33 -13.49
C LYS A 118 4.23 16.16 -13.46
N ASP A 119 5.25 16.23 -12.61
CA ASP A 119 6.25 15.15 -12.47
C ASP A 119 5.70 13.93 -11.73
N VAL A 120 4.63 14.11 -10.94
CA VAL A 120 3.91 13.00 -10.33
C VAL A 120 3.03 12.33 -11.38
N SER A 121 3.42 11.17 -11.88
CA SER A 121 2.67 10.41 -12.89
C SER A 121 1.72 9.39 -12.30
N THR A 122 2.01 8.93 -11.09
CA THR A 122 1.32 7.78 -10.47
C THR A 122 1.09 8.04 -8.99
N LEU A 123 -0.08 7.64 -8.48
CA LEU A 123 -0.39 7.60 -7.06
C LEU A 123 -0.64 6.14 -6.63
N PHE A 124 -0.05 5.77 -5.51
CA PHE A 124 -0.30 4.48 -4.85
C PHE A 124 -1.00 4.72 -3.52
N PHE A 125 -2.09 3.99 -3.29
CA PHE A 125 -2.89 4.03 -2.06
C PHE A 125 -3.03 2.63 -1.46
N GLY A 126 -3.17 2.54 -0.13
CA GLY A 126 -3.39 1.23 0.49
C GLY A 126 -3.44 1.26 2.01
N GLY A 127 -3.53 0.06 2.58
CA GLY A 127 -3.37 -0.22 3.97
C GLY A 127 -4.46 0.30 4.91
N ILE A 128 -4.12 0.39 6.19
CA ILE A 128 -5.06 0.78 7.25
C ILE A 128 -5.52 2.24 7.17
N SER A 129 -4.78 3.08 6.45
CA SER A 129 -5.15 4.48 6.23
C SER A 129 -6.46 4.66 5.44
N LEU A 130 -6.92 3.61 4.75
CA LEU A 130 -8.19 3.61 4.03
C LEU A 130 -9.39 3.21 4.91
N VAL A 131 -9.14 2.82 6.18
CA VAL A 131 -10.18 2.34 7.10
C VAL A 131 -10.77 3.47 7.92
N VAL A 132 -9.92 4.30 8.52
CA VAL A 132 -10.32 5.25 9.56
C VAL A 132 -10.43 6.68 9.04
N GLU A 133 -11.39 7.42 9.58
CA GLU A 133 -11.59 8.83 9.27
C GLU A 133 -10.87 9.72 10.31
N PRO A 134 -10.48 10.95 9.89
CA PRO A 134 -10.73 11.60 8.59
C PRO A 134 -9.77 11.23 7.45
N CYS A 135 -8.61 10.57 7.71
CA CYS A 135 -7.59 10.35 6.68
C CYS A 135 -8.11 9.55 5.47
N ALA A 136 -8.99 8.55 5.68
CA ALA A 136 -9.54 7.78 4.59
C ALA A 136 -10.36 8.63 3.61
N LEU A 137 -11.10 9.63 4.11
CA LEU A 137 -11.80 10.61 3.25
C LEU A 137 -10.81 11.48 2.46
N ALA A 138 -9.69 11.88 3.08
CA ALA A 138 -8.66 12.67 2.41
C ALA A 138 -8.00 11.87 1.28
N TYR A 139 -7.63 10.60 1.51
CA TYR A 139 -7.06 9.75 0.47
C TYR A 139 -8.05 9.43 -0.65
N GLU A 140 -9.33 9.16 -0.33
CA GLU A 140 -10.38 8.99 -1.34
C GLU A 140 -10.54 10.26 -2.19
N ALA A 141 -10.57 11.44 -1.57
CA ALA A 141 -10.69 12.71 -2.28
C ALA A 141 -9.49 12.99 -3.19
N LEU A 142 -8.25 12.68 -2.72
CA LEU A 142 -7.05 12.80 -3.54
C LEU A 142 -7.12 11.88 -4.76
N LEU A 143 -7.48 10.62 -4.58
CA LEU A 143 -7.66 9.66 -5.67
C LEU A 143 -8.68 10.17 -6.69
N MET A 144 -9.86 10.57 -6.24
CA MET A 144 -10.94 11.02 -7.11
C MET A 144 -10.60 12.31 -7.87
N ARG A 145 -9.77 13.18 -7.26
CA ARG A 145 -9.28 14.40 -7.92
C ARG A 145 -8.29 14.11 -9.05
N GLU A 146 -7.43 13.10 -8.87
CA GLU A 146 -6.28 12.86 -9.74
C GLU A 146 -6.48 11.74 -10.77
N LYS A 147 -7.50 10.90 -10.62
CA LYS A 147 -7.68 9.65 -11.39
C LYS A 147 -7.79 9.82 -12.91
N GLU A 148 -8.19 10.99 -13.41
CA GLU A 148 -8.30 11.21 -14.85
C GLU A 148 -6.94 11.52 -15.49
N ASP A 149 -6.04 12.16 -14.75
CA ASP A 149 -4.77 12.66 -15.26
C ASP A 149 -3.58 11.77 -14.92
N ARG A 150 -3.70 10.91 -13.89
CA ARG A 150 -2.60 10.12 -13.33
C ARG A 150 -2.97 8.66 -13.21
N VAL A 151 -1.97 7.78 -13.31
CA VAL A 151 -2.16 6.36 -13.02
C VAL A 151 -2.43 6.19 -11.54
N ILE A 152 -3.48 5.46 -11.21
CA ILE A 152 -3.84 5.15 -9.84
C ILE A 152 -3.63 3.65 -9.60
N MET A 153 -2.87 3.31 -8.56
CA MET A 153 -2.77 1.96 -8.03
C MET A 153 -3.32 1.91 -6.60
N ILE A 154 -4.05 0.84 -6.30
CA ILE A 154 -4.56 0.58 -4.96
C ILE A 154 -4.23 -0.86 -4.52
N ASP A 155 -3.78 -1.01 -3.26
CA ASP A 155 -3.74 -2.27 -2.51
C ASP A 155 -4.51 -2.07 -1.20
N PRO A 156 -5.77 -2.52 -1.09
CA PRO A 156 -6.55 -2.35 0.13
C PRO A 156 -5.88 -2.94 1.36
N ASN A 157 -5.14 -4.04 1.18
CA ASN A 157 -4.37 -4.72 2.22
C ASN A 157 -5.18 -4.85 3.52
N ILE A 158 -6.30 -5.57 3.43
CA ILE A 158 -7.42 -5.55 4.37
C ILE A 158 -7.01 -6.09 5.73
N ARG A 159 -7.34 -5.35 6.78
CA ARG A 159 -7.19 -5.77 8.17
C ARG A 159 -8.56 -5.76 8.83
N GLN A 160 -9.31 -6.86 8.69
CA GLN A 160 -10.71 -6.95 9.16
C GLN A 160 -10.87 -6.55 10.64
N SER A 161 -9.90 -6.91 11.49
CA SER A 161 -9.92 -6.56 12.92
C SER A 161 -9.83 -5.05 13.20
N PHE A 162 -9.41 -4.26 12.21
CA PHE A 162 -9.30 -2.80 12.32
C PHE A 162 -10.54 -2.07 11.80
N ILE A 163 -11.45 -2.77 11.11
CA ILE A 163 -12.64 -2.20 10.49
C ILE A 163 -13.76 -2.13 11.53
N SER A 164 -14.16 -0.94 11.94
CA SER A 164 -15.25 -0.71 12.87
C SER A 164 -16.62 -0.57 12.18
N ASP A 165 -16.66 -0.07 10.95
CA ASP A 165 -17.86 0.03 10.10
C ASP A 165 -17.57 -0.63 8.74
N GLU A 166 -17.93 -1.91 8.64
CA GLU A 166 -17.68 -2.71 7.45
C GLU A 166 -18.44 -2.18 6.22
N ALA A 167 -19.67 -1.72 6.40
CA ALA A 167 -20.48 -1.23 5.29
C ALA A 167 -19.89 0.06 4.68
N ALA A 168 -19.48 1.01 5.53
CA ALA A 168 -18.84 2.24 5.09
C ALA A 168 -17.49 1.96 4.43
N TYR A 169 -16.68 1.05 5.01
CA TYR A 169 -15.39 0.65 4.44
C TYR A 169 -15.55 -0.01 3.06
N ARG A 170 -16.43 -1.02 2.93
CA ARG A 170 -16.70 -1.70 1.65
C ARG A 170 -17.15 -0.71 0.58
N ALA A 171 -18.04 0.21 0.91
CA ALA A 171 -18.53 1.23 -0.03
C ALA A 171 -17.38 2.15 -0.49
N ARG A 172 -16.50 2.59 0.43
CA ARG A 172 -15.30 3.40 0.11
C ARG A 172 -14.34 2.64 -0.80
N ILE A 173 -13.95 1.44 -0.41
CA ILE A 173 -12.99 0.63 -1.19
C ILE A 173 -13.53 0.32 -2.57
N ALA A 174 -14.81 0.00 -2.73
CA ALA A 174 -15.41 -0.22 -4.04
C ALA A 174 -15.29 1.03 -4.94
N ARG A 175 -15.57 2.22 -4.41
CA ARG A 175 -15.40 3.47 -5.18
C ARG A 175 -13.94 3.74 -5.54
N MET A 176 -13.02 3.52 -4.60
CA MET A 176 -11.60 3.74 -4.84
C MET A 176 -11.04 2.75 -5.86
N MET A 177 -11.38 1.46 -5.77
CA MET A 177 -10.97 0.45 -6.76
C MET A 177 -11.53 0.76 -8.15
N ALA A 178 -12.81 1.16 -8.25
CA ALA A 178 -13.40 1.58 -9.52
C ALA A 178 -12.73 2.83 -10.14
N GLY A 179 -12.11 3.66 -9.31
CA GLY A 179 -11.30 4.82 -9.74
C GLY A 179 -9.83 4.50 -10.02
N SER A 180 -9.39 3.25 -9.82
CA SER A 180 -7.99 2.84 -9.94
C SER A 180 -7.73 2.08 -11.24
N ASP A 181 -6.60 2.37 -11.88
CA ASP A 181 -6.16 1.65 -13.08
C ASP A 181 -5.56 0.28 -12.74
N LEU A 182 -4.82 0.23 -11.62
CA LEU A 182 -4.12 -0.95 -11.14
C LEU A 182 -4.69 -1.31 -9.76
N VAL A 183 -5.15 -2.53 -9.63
CA VAL A 183 -5.61 -3.08 -8.35
C VAL A 183 -4.74 -4.29 -7.99
N LYS A 184 -4.12 -4.27 -6.82
CA LYS A 184 -3.49 -5.47 -6.26
C LYS A 184 -4.29 -5.90 -5.04
N VAL A 185 -4.56 -7.17 -4.95
CA VAL A 185 -5.22 -7.82 -3.80
C VAL A 185 -4.57 -9.17 -3.52
N SER A 186 -4.64 -9.64 -2.29
CA SER A 186 -4.41 -11.06 -2.01
C SER A 186 -5.63 -11.87 -2.39
N ASP A 187 -5.47 -13.19 -2.53
CA ASP A 187 -6.59 -14.13 -2.70
C ASP A 187 -7.60 -14.03 -1.55
N GLU A 188 -7.11 -13.90 -0.30
CA GLU A 188 -7.94 -13.72 0.89
C GLU A 188 -8.72 -12.39 0.85
N ASP A 189 -8.06 -11.28 0.50
CA ASP A 189 -8.71 -9.98 0.37
C ASP A 189 -9.77 -9.98 -0.74
N LEU A 190 -9.45 -10.60 -1.88
CA LEU A 190 -10.38 -10.70 -3.01
C LEU A 190 -11.61 -11.53 -2.64
N ALA A 191 -11.42 -12.68 -1.98
CA ALA A 191 -12.53 -13.51 -1.51
C ALA A 191 -13.41 -12.75 -0.49
N TRP A 192 -12.79 -12.01 0.43
CA TRP A 192 -13.55 -11.18 1.37
C TRP A 192 -14.34 -10.07 0.67
N LEU A 193 -13.76 -9.41 -0.32
CA LEU A 193 -14.42 -8.33 -1.09
C LEU A 193 -15.58 -8.85 -1.93
N SER A 194 -15.37 -9.94 -2.68
CA SER A 194 -16.34 -10.50 -3.61
C SER A 194 -17.42 -11.37 -2.95
N GLY A 195 -17.09 -11.92 -1.77
CA GLY A 195 -17.95 -12.87 -1.06
C GLY A 195 -17.94 -14.30 -1.62
N HIS A 196 -16.95 -14.62 -2.48
CA HIS A 196 -16.74 -15.96 -3.05
C HIS A 196 -15.26 -16.22 -3.35
N ASP A 197 -14.89 -17.51 -3.51
CA ASP A 197 -13.49 -17.92 -3.67
C ASP A 197 -13.05 -18.03 -5.15
N ASP A 198 -13.90 -17.66 -6.11
CA ASP A 198 -13.52 -17.66 -7.53
C ASP A 198 -12.71 -16.40 -7.85
N LEU A 199 -11.37 -16.54 -7.82
CA LEU A 199 -10.43 -15.44 -8.06
C LEU A 199 -10.57 -14.84 -9.47
N ARG A 200 -10.89 -15.67 -10.48
CA ARG A 200 -11.09 -15.18 -11.85
C ARG A 200 -12.33 -14.31 -11.93
N GLN A 201 -13.45 -14.76 -11.35
CA GLN A 201 -14.68 -13.98 -11.33
C GLN A 201 -14.48 -12.67 -10.55
N GLY A 202 -13.88 -12.74 -9.36
CA GLY A 202 -13.59 -11.53 -8.57
C GLY A 202 -12.69 -10.52 -9.30
N ALA A 203 -11.65 -11.00 -10.01
CA ALA A 203 -10.81 -10.13 -10.83
C ALA A 203 -11.60 -9.52 -12.01
N GLN A 204 -12.47 -10.33 -12.66
CA GLN A 204 -13.32 -9.86 -13.76
C GLN A 204 -14.33 -8.79 -13.32
N ASP A 205 -14.85 -8.90 -12.10
CA ASP A 205 -15.75 -7.89 -11.51
C ASP A 205 -15.03 -6.55 -11.33
N LEU A 206 -13.77 -6.58 -10.86
CA LEU A 206 -12.92 -5.37 -10.72
C LEU A 206 -12.56 -4.75 -12.07
N LEU A 207 -12.24 -5.57 -13.08
CA LEU A 207 -12.01 -5.09 -14.45
C LEU A 207 -13.26 -4.43 -15.02
N SER A 208 -14.42 -5.04 -14.80
CA SER A 208 -15.72 -4.53 -15.26
C SER A 208 -16.10 -3.22 -14.55
N ALA A 209 -15.62 -3.01 -13.32
CA ALA A 209 -15.80 -1.78 -12.55
C ALA A 209 -14.89 -0.63 -13.03
N GLY A 210 -13.86 -0.90 -13.86
CA GLY A 210 -13.03 0.15 -14.46
C GLY A 210 -11.52 -0.08 -14.44
N SER A 211 -11.02 -0.98 -13.61
CA SER A 211 -9.59 -1.29 -13.51
C SER A 211 -9.03 -1.83 -14.83
N LYS A 212 -7.75 -1.58 -15.11
CA LYS A 212 -7.08 -2.01 -16.34
C LYS A 212 -6.26 -3.29 -16.12
N LEU A 213 -5.72 -3.45 -14.91
CA LEU A 213 -4.98 -4.65 -14.51
C LEU A 213 -5.29 -4.95 -13.04
N VAL A 214 -5.68 -6.18 -12.76
CA VAL A 214 -5.90 -6.72 -11.41
C VAL A 214 -4.84 -7.78 -11.14
N CYS A 215 -4.03 -7.58 -10.10
CA CYS A 215 -3.00 -8.51 -9.66
C CYS A 215 -3.50 -9.23 -8.40
N VAL A 216 -3.63 -10.55 -8.47
CA VAL A 216 -4.03 -11.38 -7.33
C VAL A 216 -2.82 -12.17 -6.85
N THR A 217 -2.33 -11.87 -5.64
CA THR A 217 -1.22 -12.60 -5.01
C THR A 217 -1.76 -13.79 -4.22
N GLU A 218 -1.14 -14.98 -4.41
CA GLU A 218 -1.56 -16.26 -3.84
C GLU A 218 -0.45 -16.87 -2.95
N GLY A 219 0.28 -16.02 -2.22
CA GLY A 219 1.39 -16.43 -1.36
C GLY A 219 2.43 -17.27 -2.10
N ALA A 220 2.74 -18.47 -1.61
CA ALA A 220 3.71 -19.37 -2.23
C ALA A 220 3.30 -19.89 -3.63
N ALA A 221 2.06 -19.74 -4.03
CA ALA A 221 1.60 -20.11 -5.37
C ALA A 221 1.95 -19.05 -6.44
N GLY A 222 2.34 -17.85 -6.02
CA GLY A 222 2.76 -16.77 -6.90
C GLY A 222 1.71 -15.69 -7.08
N VAL A 223 1.60 -15.16 -8.29
CA VAL A 223 0.69 -14.07 -8.63
C VAL A 223 0.06 -14.29 -9.99
N THR A 224 -1.20 -13.91 -10.12
CA THR A 224 -1.91 -13.88 -11.40
C THR A 224 -2.36 -12.45 -11.71
N GLY A 225 -1.95 -11.93 -12.88
CA GLY A 225 -2.42 -10.66 -13.43
C GLY A 225 -3.54 -10.88 -14.43
N PHE A 226 -4.64 -10.15 -14.29
CA PHE A 226 -5.79 -10.17 -15.16
C PHE A 226 -5.98 -8.80 -15.79
N SER A 227 -6.02 -8.74 -17.13
CA SER A 227 -6.46 -7.58 -17.89
C SER A 227 -7.62 -7.95 -18.82
N ALA A 228 -8.12 -7.02 -19.62
CA ALA A 228 -9.17 -7.30 -20.60
C ALA A 228 -8.74 -8.36 -21.63
N GLU A 229 -7.46 -8.38 -22.01
CA GLU A 229 -6.94 -9.22 -23.10
C GLU A 229 -6.07 -10.37 -22.59
N HIS A 230 -5.44 -10.23 -21.42
CA HIS A 230 -4.42 -11.16 -20.96
C HIS A 230 -4.72 -11.73 -19.56
N THR A 231 -4.33 -12.97 -19.35
CA THR A 231 -4.21 -13.59 -18.02
C THR A 231 -2.80 -14.15 -17.91
N VAL A 232 -1.97 -13.54 -17.06
CA VAL A 232 -0.56 -13.87 -16.91
C VAL A 232 -0.31 -14.39 -15.50
N ARG A 233 0.29 -15.57 -15.38
CA ARG A 233 0.65 -16.18 -14.10
C ARG A 233 2.17 -16.23 -13.94
N VAL A 234 2.66 -15.78 -12.79
CA VAL A 234 4.06 -15.87 -12.41
C VAL A 234 4.16 -16.66 -11.10
N PRO A 235 4.94 -17.75 -11.04
CA PRO A 235 5.16 -18.50 -9.80
C PRO A 235 6.00 -17.67 -8.82
N ALA A 236 5.79 -17.88 -7.52
CA ALA A 236 6.65 -17.28 -6.51
C ALA A 236 8.08 -17.86 -6.57
N ASN A 237 9.06 -17.02 -6.27
CA ASN A 237 10.44 -17.48 -6.10
C ASN A 237 10.53 -18.39 -4.86
N LYS A 238 11.23 -19.52 -5.00
CA LYS A 238 11.45 -20.42 -3.88
C LYS A 238 12.52 -19.84 -2.98
N VAL A 239 12.10 -19.42 -1.79
CA VAL A 239 12.99 -18.88 -0.76
C VAL A 239 12.72 -19.60 0.57
N GLU A 240 13.73 -19.59 1.47
CA GLU A 240 13.49 -19.96 2.86
C GLU A 240 12.78 -18.79 3.55
N VAL A 241 11.53 -19.01 3.95
CA VAL A 241 10.70 -17.96 4.56
C VAL A 241 11.15 -17.75 6.00
N VAL A 242 11.70 -16.57 6.28
CA VAL A 242 12.05 -16.12 7.64
C VAL A 242 10.89 -15.31 8.25
N ASP A 243 10.28 -14.43 7.45
CA ASP A 243 9.13 -13.61 7.82
C ASP A 243 8.33 -13.30 6.55
N THR A 244 7.01 -13.17 6.68
CA THR A 244 6.10 -12.79 5.59
C THR A 244 5.66 -11.33 5.68
N VAL A 245 6.01 -10.62 6.75
CA VAL A 245 5.68 -9.19 6.93
C VAL A 245 6.34 -8.37 5.82
N GLY A 246 5.57 -7.53 5.15
CA GLY A 246 6.06 -6.67 4.07
C GLY A 246 6.21 -7.35 2.70
N ALA A 247 5.89 -8.64 2.55
CA ALA A 247 5.96 -9.32 1.26
C ALA A 247 5.04 -8.64 0.22
N GLY A 248 3.80 -8.32 0.59
CA GLY A 248 2.87 -7.56 -0.26
C GLY A 248 3.39 -6.16 -0.59
N ASP A 249 4.00 -5.48 0.39
CA ASP A 249 4.56 -4.14 0.22
C ASP A 249 5.74 -4.15 -0.77
N THR A 250 6.58 -5.20 -0.68
CA THR A 250 7.70 -5.42 -1.59
C THR A 250 7.21 -5.78 -2.99
N PHE A 251 6.17 -6.60 -3.09
CA PHE A 251 5.51 -6.89 -4.36
C PHE A 251 5.05 -5.60 -5.04
N ASN A 252 4.32 -4.74 -4.33
CA ASN A 252 3.83 -3.47 -4.85
C ASN A 252 4.98 -2.60 -5.39
N ALA A 253 6.10 -2.55 -4.66
CA ALA A 253 7.27 -1.78 -5.07
C ALA A 253 7.93 -2.36 -6.34
N GLY A 254 8.20 -3.66 -6.39
CA GLY A 254 8.79 -4.32 -7.57
C GLY A 254 7.90 -4.18 -8.80
N PHE A 255 6.59 -4.40 -8.64
CA PHE A 255 5.60 -4.26 -9.69
C PHE A 255 5.59 -2.83 -10.28
N LEU A 256 5.50 -1.80 -9.43
CA LEU A 256 5.54 -0.41 -9.85
C LEU A 256 6.89 0.00 -10.43
N ALA A 257 8.00 -0.51 -9.91
CA ALA A 257 9.34 -0.25 -10.44
C ALA A 257 9.47 -0.77 -11.87
N ALA A 258 9.06 -2.01 -12.14
CA ALA A 258 9.10 -2.58 -13.49
C ALA A 258 8.23 -1.80 -14.48
N LEU A 259 7.03 -1.38 -14.09
CA LEU A 259 6.17 -0.53 -14.94
C LEU A 259 6.80 0.85 -15.18
N SER A 260 7.49 1.40 -14.19
CA SER A 260 8.23 2.66 -14.31
C SER A 260 9.37 2.54 -15.31
N ASP A 261 10.19 1.49 -15.20
CA ASP A 261 11.33 1.23 -16.09
C ASP A 261 10.89 0.98 -17.54
N ALA A 262 9.75 0.32 -17.73
CA ALA A 262 9.10 0.16 -19.02
C ALA A 262 8.49 1.47 -19.57
N GLY A 263 8.49 2.55 -18.78
CA GLY A 263 7.82 3.81 -19.10
C GLY A 263 6.32 3.62 -19.31
N ALA A 264 5.71 2.64 -18.62
CA ALA A 264 4.30 2.26 -18.77
C ALA A 264 3.35 3.06 -17.88
N LEU A 265 3.85 3.86 -16.93
CA LEU A 265 3.04 4.61 -15.96
C LEU A 265 2.43 5.90 -16.55
N THR A 266 1.66 5.74 -17.63
CA THR A 266 0.78 6.76 -18.22
C THR A 266 -0.59 6.16 -18.48
N LYS A 267 -1.65 6.96 -18.46
CA LYS A 267 -3.05 6.50 -18.67
C LYS A 267 -3.20 5.72 -19.99
N GLU A 268 -2.59 6.20 -21.06
CA GLU A 268 -2.64 5.57 -22.38
C GLU A 268 -1.98 4.18 -22.37
N LYS A 269 -0.79 4.07 -21.78
CA LYS A 269 -0.03 2.81 -21.78
C LYS A 269 -0.62 1.78 -20.82
N ILE A 270 -1.08 2.20 -19.65
CA ILE A 270 -1.74 1.30 -18.68
C ILE A 270 -3.02 0.69 -19.27
N ALA A 271 -3.74 1.43 -20.10
CA ALA A 271 -4.94 0.91 -20.77
C ALA A 271 -4.63 -0.17 -21.81
N ASN A 272 -3.38 -0.28 -22.28
CA ASN A 272 -2.97 -1.15 -23.39
C ASN A 272 -1.67 -1.93 -23.06
N LEU A 273 -1.56 -2.44 -21.83
CA LEU A 273 -0.39 -3.24 -21.41
C LEU A 273 -0.35 -4.56 -22.19
N ASP A 274 0.78 -4.84 -22.80
CA ASP A 274 1.03 -6.14 -23.44
C ASP A 274 1.41 -7.23 -22.40
N GLU A 275 1.28 -8.47 -22.80
CA GLU A 275 1.55 -9.65 -21.97
C GLU A 275 2.98 -9.64 -21.41
N THR A 276 3.96 -9.23 -22.22
CA THR A 276 5.38 -9.20 -21.84
C THR A 276 5.63 -8.19 -20.74
N THR A 277 5.05 -7.00 -20.85
CA THR A 277 5.16 -5.95 -19.82
C THR A 277 4.48 -6.38 -18.52
N ILE A 278 3.28 -6.99 -18.61
CA ILE A 278 2.59 -7.54 -17.45
C ILE A 278 3.45 -8.61 -16.78
N GLN A 279 3.97 -9.57 -17.55
CA GLN A 279 4.80 -10.65 -17.02
C GLN A 279 6.06 -10.12 -16.32
N ALA A 280 6.76 -9.15 -16.93
CA ALA A 280 7.95 -8.55 -16.33
C ALA A 280 7.63 -7.83 -15.01
N ALA A 281 6.51 -7.09 -14.96
CA ALA A 281 6.08 -6.38 -13.77
C ALA A 281 5.72 -7.35 -12.63
N LEU A 282 4.95 -8.40 -12.93
CA LEU A 282 4.61 -9.44 -11.95
C LEU A 282 5.85 -10.18 -11.46
N ALA A 283 6.81 -10.47 -12.35
CA ALA A 283 8.03 -11.20 -11.99
C ALA A 283 8.99 -10.41 -11.10
N LEU A 284 9.07 -9.09 -11.26
CA LEU A 284 9.88 -8.26 -10.36
C LEU A 284 9.21 -8.07 -8.99
N GLY A 285 7.88 -8.12 -8.92
CA GLY A 285 7.13 -8.08 -7.66
C GLY A 285 7.17 -9.41 -6.88
N ALA A 286 7.20 -10.54 -7.58
CA ALA A 286 7.14 -11.89 -7.00
C ALA A 286 8.52 -12.39 -6.56
#